data_611bc78ecaa2f8aba3f4401213322d10
#
_entry.id   611bc78ecaa2f8aba3f4401213322d10
#
_cell.length_a   1.000
_cell.length_b   1.000
_cell.length_c   1.000
_cell.angle_alpha   90.00
_cell.angle_beta   90.00
_cell.angle_gamma   90.00
#
_symmetry.space_group_name_H-M   'P 1'
#
loop_
_entity.id
_entity.type
_entity.pdbx_description
1 polymer ?
#
loop_
_entity_poly.entity_id
_entity_poly.type
_entity_poly.pdbx_seq_one_letter_code
_entity_poly.pdbx_strand_id
1 'polypeptide(L)'
;AEALRNIHRIAEIRLNDKFGAEPELGNEVWDWHERLAQHSDPGYAERGQLTVTYLTDAHRACAQRISHWMRDCGFDEVAIDAVGNVVGRYHPATPGQKYLLTGSHYDTVRNGGKYDGRLGIFVPMASVRELHRAGRRLPFGIEVVAFAEEEGQRYKATFLGSGALIGDFNPAWLEQQDADGITLRQAMQHAGLCVDDIPALRRDPARYLGFVEVHIEQGPVLSELDMPLGVVTSINGSVRYVGEVIGMASHAGTTPMDRRRDAAAAVAELLLYVERRAAQDGDSVGTVGLLEVPGGSINVVPGRCRFSLDLRAPGNAQRDRLAEDVLAELQSICARRHVHYRLEETMRAAAAPSAPAWQQRWERAVAALGLPVHRMPSGAGHDAMKLHEVMPQAMLFVRGQNSGISHNPLESTTADDMQLAVDAFTHVLNQLAHEA
;
A
#
# COMPACT_ATOMS: atom_id res chain seq x y z
N ALA A 1 46.62 0.15 -22.50
CA ALA A 1 46.13 1.52 -22.27
C ALA A 1 45.02 1.90 -23.29
N GLU A 2 45.14 1.48 -24.54
CA GLU A 2 44.17 1.77 -25.60
C GLU A 2 42.90 0.90 -25.52
N ALA A 3 43.02 -0.36 -25.12
CA ALA A 3 41.91 -1.26 -24.88
C ALA A 3 41.03 -0.81 -23.69
N LEU A 4 41.64 -0.29 -22.63
CA LEU A 4 40.92 0.26 -21.47
C LEU A 4 40.20 1.55 -21.82
N ARG A 5 40.78 2.40 -22.68
CA ARG A 5 40.11 3.61 -23.18
C ARG A 5 38.92 3.29 -24.09
N ASN A 6 39.03 2.26 -24.89
CA ASN A 6 37.93 1.81 -25.75
C ASN A 6 36.79 1.18 -24.95
N ILE A 7 37.09 0.43 -23.88
CA ILE A 7 36.07 -0.13 -22.98
C ILE A 7 35.34 1.00 -22.21
N HIS A 8 36.07 2.01 -21.74
CA HIS A 8 35.48 3.20 -21.10
C HIS A 8 34.58 3.97 -22.07
N ARG A 9 35.04 4.17 -23.30
CA ARG A 9 34.28 4.88 -24.33
C ARG A 9 33.03 4.13 -24.80
N ILE A 10 33.10 2.79 -24.87
CA ILE A 10 31.94 1.92 -25.17
C ILE A 10 30.97 1.90 -23.98
N ALA A 11 31.46 1.92 -22.75
CA ALA A 11 30.63 2.01 -21.55
C ALA A 11 29.93 3.38 -21.43
N GLU A 12 30.65 4.47 -21.76
CA GLU A 12 30.06 5.81 -21.82
C GLU A 12 29.04 5.97 -22.96
N ILE A 13 29.30 5.39 -24.13
CA ILE A 13 28.36 5.39 -25.25
C ILE A 13 27.13 4.55 -24.93
N ARG A 14 27.28 3.39 -24.28
CA ARG A 14 26.15 2.56 -23.84
C ARG A 14 25.38 3.17 -22.66
N LEU A 15 26.04 3.92 -21.80
CA LEU A 15 25.41 4.71 -20.75
C LEU A 15 24.65 5.91 -21.34
N ASN A 16 25.23 6.62 -22.30
CA ASN A 16 24.59 7.76 -22.95
C ASN A 16 23.43 7.36 -23.88
N ASP A 17 23.50 6.23 -24.58
CA ASP A 17 22.38 5.74 -25.41
C ASP A 17 21.21 5.16 -24.60
N LYS A 18 21.45 4.71 -23.36
CA LYS A 18 20.38 4.24 -22.46
C LYS A 18 19.86 5.31 -21.51
N PHE A 19 20.60 6.40 -21.29
CA PHE A 19 20.29 7.45 -20.31
C PHE A 19 20.42 8.86 -20.91
N GLY A 20 20.34 9.01 -22.22
CA GLY A 20 20.65 10.24 -22.93
C GLY A 20 19.55 11.30 -23.01
N ALA A 21 18.39 11.11 -22.37
CA ALA A 21 17.37 12.14 -22.20
C ALA A 21 17.19 12.39 -20.70
N GLU A 22 17.14 13.66 -20.29
CA GLU A 22 16.70 14.00 -18.93
C GLU A 22 15.32 13.34 -18.69
N PRO A 23 15.04 12.82 -17.47
CA PRO A 23 13.75 12.22 -17.13
C PRO A 23 12.68 13.32 -16.96
N GLU A 24 12.25 13.91 -18.07
CA GLU A 24 11.36 15.07 -18.07
C GLU A 24 10.07 14.83 -17.32
N LEU A 25 9.38 13.72 -17.62
CA LEU A 25 8.15 13.35 -16.92
C LEU A 25 8.41 12.89 -15.50
N GLY A 26 9.52 12.19 -15.26
CA GLY A 26 9.97 11.81 -13.94
C GLY A 26 10.25 13.03 -13.06
N ASN A 27 10.85 14.08 -13.60
CA ASN A 27 11.07 15.35 -12.91
C ASN A 27 9.76 16.07 -12.59
N GLU A 28 8.76 16.05 -13.47
CA GLU A 28 7.43 16.59 -13.19
C GLU A 28 6.75 15.84 -12.06
N VAL A 29 6.78 14.51 -12.08
CA VAL A 29 6.22 13.66 -11.03
C VAL A 29 6.91 13.93 -9.68
N TRP A 30 8.24 14.02 -9.68
CA TRP A 30 9.02 14.38 -8.50
C TRP A 30 8.63 15.77 -7.95
N ASP A 31 8.47 16.75 -8.80
CA ASP A 31 8.10 18.10 -8.42
C ASP A 31 6.69 18.16 -7.79
N TRP A 32 5.72 17.44 -8.32
CA TRP A 32 4.39 17.34 -7.71
C TRP A 32 4.45 16.75 -6.30
N HIS A 33 5.27 15.72 -6.09
CA HIS A 33 5.47 15.15 -4.75
C HIS A 33 6.06 16.18 -3.77
N GLU A 34 7.11 16.90 -4.18
CA GLU A 34 7.75 17.90 -3.35
C GLU A 34 6.79 19.05 -2.98
N ARG A 35 5.99 19.50 -3.94
CA ARG A 35 5.01 20.56 -3.71
C ARG A 35 3.85 20.09 -2.83
N LEU A 36 3.35 18.90 -3.04
CA LEU A 36 2.27 18.36 -2.22
C LEU A 36 2.71 18.14 -0.78
N ALA A 37 3.95 17.75 -0.56
CA ALA A 37 4.55 17.53 0.75
C ALA A 37 4.69 18.82 1.60
N GLN A 38 4.44 19.99 1.04
CA GLN A 38 4.40 21.24 1.79
C GLN A 38 3.18 21.34 2.71
N HIS A 39 2.12 20.60 2.43
CA HIS A 39 0.94 20.53 3.27
C HIS A 39 1.07 19.39 4.28
N SER A 40 0.99 19.73 5.55
CA SER A 40 1.12 18.79 6.67
C SER A 40 0.27 19.23 7.84
N ASP A 41 -0.19 18.28 8.64
CA ASP A 41 -1.06 18.55 9.78
C ASP A 41 -0.34 19.36 10.87
N PRO A 42 -1.07 20.22 11.62
CA PRO A 42 -0.50 20.91 12.78
C PRO A 42 0.11 19.95 13.80
N GLY A 43 1.21 20.38 14.41
CA GLY A 43 2.01 19.55 15.32
C GLY A 43 3.09 18.74 14.62
N TYR A 44 2.95 18.50 13.31
CA TYR A 44 3.95 17.85 12.46
C TYR A 44 4.62 18.84 11.51
N ALA A 45 3.83 19.74 10.91
CA ALA A 45 4.34 20.75 9.98
C ALA A 45 5.45 21.61 10.59
N GLU A 46 5.30 22.02 11.85
CA GLU A 46 6.26 22.85 12.57
C GLU A 46 7.59 22.14 12.82
N ARG A 47 7.58 20.81 12.80
CA ARG A 47 8.78 19.96 12.95
C ARG A 47 9.36 19.50 11.61
N GLY A 48 8.80 19.98 10.49
CA GLY A 48 9.21 19.54 9.16
C GLY A 48 8.83 18.08 8.86
N GLN A 49 7.82 17.56 9.52
CA GLN A 49 7.35 16.19 9.36
C GLN A 49 6.09 16.15 8.50
N LEU A 50 6.00 15.17 7.60
CA LEU A 50 4.82 15.00 6.75
C LEU A 50 3.79 14.11 7.42
N THR A 51 2.62 14.69 7.67
CA THR A 51 1.44 13.97 8.17
C THR A 51 0.22 14.60 7.54
N VAL A 52 -0.55 13.81 6.79
CA VAL A 52 -1.79 14.26 6.17
C VAL A 52 -2.84 13.20 6.47
N THR A 53 -3.59 13.41 7.55
CA THR A 53 -4.65 12.51 7.96
C THR A 53 -6.00 12.95 7.43
N TYR A 54 -6.93 12.04 7.36
CA TYR A 54 -8.20 12.19 6.65
C TYR A 54 -8.99 13.43 7.09
N LEU A 55 -9.39 14.25 6.13
CA LEU A 55 -10.25 15.43 6.26
C LEU A 55 -9.73 16.55 7.19
N THR A 56 -8.41 16.58 7.46
CA THR A 56 -7.78 17.74 8.07
C THR A 56 -7.65 18.88 7.06
N ASP A 57 -7.31 20.08 7.51
CA ASP A 57 -7.09 21.21 6.60
C ASP A 57 -5.97 20.94 5.60
N ALA A 58 -4.88 20.27 6.05
CA ALA A 58 -3.81 19.86 5.15
C ALA A 58 -4.29 18.84 4.10
N HIS A 59 -5.10 17.89 4.49
CA HIS A 59 -5.69 16.91 3.58
C HIS A 59 -6.58 17.59 2.52
N ARG A 60 -7.38 18.55 2.93
CA ARG A 60 -8.22 19.34 2.02
C ARG A 60 -7.39 20.19 1.06
N ALA A 61 -6.31 20.79 1.57
CA ALA A 61 -5.37 21.55 0.74
C ALA A 61 -4.71 20.64 -0.31
N CYS A 62 -4.33 19.41 0.06
CA CYS A 62 -3.84 18.41 -0.89
C CYS A 62 -4.88 18.09 -1.98
N ALA A 63 -6.13 17.88 -1.60
CA ALA A 63 -7.22 17.61 -2.56
C ALA A 63 -7.40 18.76 -3.56
N GLN A 64 -7.34 20.00 -3.11
CA GLN A 64 -7.43 21.18 -3.98
C GLN A 64 -6.26 21.28 -4.94
N ARG A 65 -5.04 21.01 -4.45
CA ARG A 65 -3.83 21.03 -5.28
C ARG A 65 -3.87 19.95 -6.36
N ILE A 66 -4.22 18.72 -6.00
CA ILE A 66 -4.36 17.62 -6.96
C ILE A 66 -5.42 17.95 -8.00
N SER A 67 -6.57 18.48 -7.59
CA SER A 67 -7.63 18.92 -8.50
C SER A 67 -7.11 19.93 -9.52
N HIS A 68 -6.36 20.92 -9.06
CA HIS A 68 -5.80 21.96 -9.92
C HIS A 68 -4.82 21.36 -10.92
N TRP A 69 -3.91 20.50 -10.47
CA TRP A 69 -2.94 19.85 -11.35
C TRP A 69 -3.58 18.89 -12.36
N MET A 70 -4.65 18.21 -11.97
CA MET A 70 -5.41 17.39 -12.92
C MET A 70 -6.01 18.26 -14.05
N ARG A 71 -6.56 19.42 -13.72
CA ARG A 71 -7.06 20.38 -14.74
C ARG A 71 -5.92 20.82 -15.66
N ASP A 72 -4.77 21.15 -15.11
CA ASP A 72 -3.59 21.54 -15.90
C ASP A 72 -3.09 20.40 -16.80
N CYS A 73 -3.27 19.15 -16.41
CA CYS A 73 -2.94 17.98 -17.21
C CYS A 73 -3.89 17.76 -18.39
N GLY A 74 -5.04 18.44 -18.42
CA GLY A 74 -6.00 18.34 -19.50
C GLY A 74 -7.14 17.34 -19.27
N PHE A 75 -7.38 16.92 -18.01
CA PHE A 75 -8.57 16.13 -17.71
C PHE A 75 -9.83 16.92 -18.03
N ASP A 76 -10.79 16.26 -18.66
CA ASP A 76 -12.05 16.88 -19.07
C ASP A 76 -12.99 17.18 -17.92
N GLU A 77 -12.98 16.31 -16.91
CA GLU A 77 -13.77 16.46 -15.68
C GLU A 77 -12.86 16.25 -14.48
N VAL A 78 -12.96 17.13 -13.50
CA VAL A 78 -12.26 17.02 -12.22
C VAL A 78 -13.23 17.38 -11.11
N ALA A 79 -13.37 16.51 -10.13
CA ALA A 79 -14.25 16.73 -8.98
C ALA A 79 -13.67 16.12 -7.70
N ILE A 80 -14.06 16.68 -6.56
CA ILE A 80 -13.87 16.08 -5.24
C ILE A 80 -15.19 15.43 -4.87
N ASP A 81 -15.18 14.13 -4.61
CA ASP A 81 -16.40 13.37 -4.35
C ASP A 81 -16.87 13.45 -2.89
N ALA A 82 -17.95 12.75 -2.57
CA ALA A 82 -18.61 12.82 -1.27
C ALA A 82 -17.78 12.25 -0.10
N VAL A 83 -16.70 11.53 -0.36
CA VAL A 83 -15.76 11.09 0.68
C VAL A 83 -14.42 11.82 0.60
N GLY A 84 -14.25 12.75 -0.33
CA GLY A 84 -13.03 13.52 -0.50
C GLY A 84 -12.05 12.95 -1.52
N ASN A 85 -12.38 11.88 -2.24
CA ASN A 85 -11.56 11.44 -3.36
C ASN A 85 -11.49 12.53 -4.43
N VAL A 86 -10.32 12.70 -5.04
CA VAL A 86 -10.16 13.58 -6.20
C VAL A 86 -10.24 12.73 -7.45
N VAL A 87 -11.22 13.00 -8.29
CA VAL A 87 -11.52 12.21 -9.48
C VAL A 87 -11.29 13.03 -10.73
N GLY A 88 -10.37 12.59 -11.58
CA GLY A 88 -10.12 13.16 -12.90
C GLY A 88 -10.53 12.17 -13.99
N ARG A 89 -11.26 12.64 -15.00
CA ARG A 89 -11.70 11.84 -16.15
C ARG A 89 -11.19 12.43 -17.44
N TYR A 90 -10.45 11.64 -18.19
CA TYR A 90 -9.98 11.96 -19.53
C TYR A 90 -10.80 11.14 -20.53
N HIS A 91 -11.64 11.82 -21.33
CA HIS A 91 -12.62 11.15 -22.16
C HIS A 91 -12.00 10.36 -23.32
N PRO A 92 -12.63 9.26 -23.73
CA PRO A 92 -12.20 8.50 -24.89
C PRO A 92 -12.43 9.28 -26.20
N ALA A 93 -11.82 8.79 -27.29
CA ALA A 93 -12.03 9.38 -28.62
C ALA A 93 -13.49 9.33 -29.07
N THR A 94 -14.21 8.29 -28.68
CA THR A 94 -15.63 8.10 -29.00
C THR A 94 -16.44 8.02 -27.71
N PRO A 95 -17.55 8.79 -27.59
CA PRO A 95 -18.43 8.71 -26.42
C PRO A 95 -18.98 7.29 -26.16
N GLY A 96 -19.24 6.97 -24.89
CA GLY A 96 -19.87 5.72 -24.50
C GLY A 96 -18.90 4.54 -24.33
N GLN A 97 -17.62 4.73 -24.57
CA GLN A 97 -16.60 3.70 -24.35
C GLN A 97 -16.30 3.51 -22.86
N LYS A 98 -15.73 2.34 -22.53
CA LYS A 98 -15.28 2.02 -21.16
C LYS A 98 -14.08 2.87 -20.74
N TYR A 99 -13.85 2.89 -19.45
CA TYR A 99 -12.70 3.58 -18.84
C TYR A 99 -11.74 2.58 -18.22
N LEU A 100 -10.45 2.92 -18.26
CA LEU A 100 -9.47 2.34 -17.36
C LEU A 100 -9.51 3.12 -16.06
N LEU A 101 -9.70 2.42 -14.94
CA LEU A 101 -9.61 3.01 -13.61
C LEU A 101 -8.19 2.84 -13.07
N THR A 102 -7.63 3.91 -12.54
CA THR A 102 -6.30 3.90 -11.93
C THR A 102 -6.24 4.92 -10.81
N GLY A 103 -5.25 4.82 -9.97
CA GLY A 103 -5.01 5.77 -8.90
C GLY A 103 -4.40 5.13 -7.67
N SER A 104 -4.24 5.91 -6.64
CA SER A 104 -3.78 5.54 -5.31
C SER A 104 -4.15 6.62 -4.32
N HIS A 105 -3.74 6.50 -3.07
CA HIS A 105 -4.17 7.39 -2.00
C HIS A 105 -3.27 8.63 -1.85
N TYR A 106 -3.82 9.70 -1.27
CA TYR A 106 -3.06 10.92 -0.98
C TYR A 106 -2.93 11.25 0.51
N ASP A 107 -3.63 10.54 1.39
CA ASP A 107 -3.38 10.57 2.82
C ASP A 107 -2.05 9.87 3.16
N THR A 108 -1.50 10.18 4.32
CA THR A 108 -0.24 9.60 4.80
C THR A 108 -0.38 9.03 6.20
N VAL A 109 0.53 8.14 6.58
CA VAL A 109 0.76 7.84 7.99
C VAL A 109 1.41 9.04 8.69
N ARG A 110 1.41 9.04 10.02
CA ARG A 110 2.07 10.09 10.80
C ARG A 110 3.58 10.03 10.60
N ASN A 111 4.20 11.20 10.37
CA ASN A 111 5.61 11.34 10.05
C ASN A 111 6.04 10.35 8.97
N GLY A 112 5.30 10.34 7.87
CA GLY A 112 5.49 9.45 6.74
C GLY A 112 6.43 9.98 5.67
N GLY A 113 6.52 9.23 4.59
CA GLY A 113 7.24 9.63 3.39
C GLY A 113 6.37 10.39 2.39
N LYS A 114 6.99 11.00 1.39
CA LYS A 114 6.31 11.83 0.39
C LYS A 114 5.67 11.03 -0.74
N TYR A 115 6.03 9.76 -0.91
CA TYR A 115 5.76 8.98 -2.13
C TYR A 115 4.72 7.87 -1.94
N ASP A 116 4.53 7.42 -0.71
CA ASP A 116 3.57 6.38 -0.36
C ASP A 116 2.15 6.79 -0.80
N GLY A 117 1.60 6.04 -1.73
CA GLY A 117 0.32 6.29 -2.38
C GLY A 117 0.38 7.35 -3.49
N ARG A 118 0.93 8.50 -3.23
CA ARG A 118 0.91 9.66 -4.16
C ARG A 118 1.56 9.36 -5.50
N LEU A 119 2.56 8.49 -5.52
CA LEU A 119 3.20 8.04 -6.76
C LEU A 119 2.20 7.46 -7.76
N GLY A 120 1.24 6.68 -7.29
CA GLY A 120 0.19 6.08 -8.12
C GLY A 120 -0.89 7.04 -8.60
N ILE A 121 -0.87 8.27 -8.13
CA ILE A 121 -1.70 9.37 -8.64
C ILE A 121 -0.93 10.13 -9.74
N PHE A 122 0.30 10.51 -9.45
CA PHE A 122 1.07 11.40 -10.32
C PHE A 122 1.63 10.71 -11.56
N VAL A 123 1.94 9.41 -11.48
CA VAL A 123 2.38 8.64 -12.65
C VAL A 123 1.30 8.62 -13.75
N PRO A 124 0.06 8.19 -13.48
CA PRO A 124 -0.97 8.24 -14.52
C PRO A 124 -1.33 9.68 -14.95
N MET A 125 -1.27 10.66 -14.06
CA MET A 125 -1.47 12.06 -14.43
C MET A 125 -0.46 12.53 -15.46
N ALA A 126 0.81 12.15 -15.33
CA ALA A 126 1.85 12.48 -16.30
C ALA A 126 1.56 11.87 -17.68
N SER A 127 1.10 10.63 -17.72
CA SER A 127 0.72 9.97 -18.98
C SER A 127 -0.47 10.67 -19.65
N VAL A 128 -1.48 11.07 -18.89
CA VAL A 128 -2.63 11.83 -19.44
C VAL A 128 -2.17 13.19 -19.97
N ARG A 129 -1.29 13.88 -19.25
CA ARG A 129 -0.73 15.16 -19.70
C ARG A 129 -0.05 15.04 -21.07
N GLU A 130 0.70 13.97 -21.29
CA GLU A 130 1.35 13.73 -22.59
C GLU A 130 0.32 13.45 -23.69
N LEU A 131 -0.72 12.66 -23.40
CA LEU A 131 -1.81 12.45 -24.35
C LEU A 131 -2.48 13.77 -24.73
N HIS A 132 -2.75 14.62 -23.75
CA HIS A 132 -3.38 15.93 -23.96
C HIS A 132 -2.49 16.85 -24.80
N ARG A 133 -1.18 16.94 -24.48
CA ARG A 133 -0.22 17.74 -25.23
C ARG A 133 -0.10 17.29 -26.69
N ALA A 134 -0.21 15.98 -26.93
CA ALA A 134 -0.19 15.40 -28.27
C ALA A 134 -1.54 15.49 -29.00
N GLY A 135 -2.58 16.03 -28.35
CA GLY A 135 -3.94 16.06 -28.91
C GLY A 135 -4.52 14.67 -29.14
N ARG A 136 -4.10 13.68 -28.37
CA ARG A 136 -4.41 12.27 -28.59
C ARG A 136 -5.46 11.75 -27.61
N ARG A 137 -6.49 11.09 -28.16
CA ARG A 137 -7.51 10.37 -27.41
C ARG A 137 -7.42 8.87 -27.73
N LEU A 138 -7.63 8.04 -26.70
CA LEU A 138 -7.59 6.59 -26.83
C LEU A 138 -8.99 6.02 -27.07
N PRO A 139 -9.12 4.74 -27.51
CA PRO A 139 -10.42 4.09 -27.68
C PRO A 139 -11.18 3.87 -26.36
N PHE A 140 -10.58 4.18 -25.23
CA PHE A 140 -11.16 4.12 -23.89
C PHE A 140 -10.80 5.38 -23.12
N GLY A 141 -11.60 5.69 -22.10
CA GLY A 141 -11.29 6.79 -21.19
C GLY A 141 -10.32 6.38 -20.08
N ILE A 142 -9.78 7.36 -19.41
CA ILE A 142 -8.91 7.16 -18.22
C ILE A 142 -9.53 7.91 -17.06
N GLU A 143 -9.82 7.20 -15.98
CA GLU A 143 -10.28 7.79 -14.72
C GLU A 143 -9.17 7.61 -13.68
N VAL A 144 -8.60 8.73 -13.22
CA VAL A 144 -7.57 8.76 -12.17
C VAL A 144 -8.23 9.20 -10.88
N VAL A 145 -8.11 8.37 -9.85
CA VAL A 145 -8.66 8.67 -8.52
C VAL A 145 -7.52 8.80 -7.52
N ALA A 146 -7.46 9.97 -6.86
CA ALA A 146 -6.67 10.14 -5.65
C ALA A 146 -7.56 9.77 -4.47
N PHE A 147 -7.34 8.58 -3.89
CA PHE A 147 -8.16 8.07 -2.80
C PHE A 147 -7.90 8.85 -1.52
N ALA A 148 -8.96 9.26 -0.85
CA ALA A 148 -8.90 10.18 0.29
C ALA A 148 -8.38 9.53 1.57
N GLU A 149 -8.64 8.24 1.77
CA GLU A 149 -8.32 7.53 3.01
C GLU A 149 -7.98 6.08 2.70
N GLU A 150 -6.73 5.69 2.94
CA GLU A 150 -6.25 4.31 2.84
C GLU A 150 -5.71 3.83 4.18
N GLU A 151 -4.93 4.67 4.86
CA GLU A 151 -4.09 4.32 6.00
C GLU A 151 -4.85 4.19 7.32
N GLY A 152 -6.03 4.76 7.44
CA GLY A 152 -6.86 4.65 8.64
C GLY A 152 -6.26 5.27 9.89
N GLN A 153 -5.53 6.38 9.77
CA GLN A 153 -4.77 6.98 10.87
C GLN A 153 -5.64 7.81 11.82
N ARG A 154 -6.58 8.58 11.29
CA ARG A 154 -7.48 9.43 12.10
C ARG A 154 -8.67 8.65 12.63
N TYR A 155 -9.27 7.84 11.80
CA TYR A 155 -10.39 6.94 12.13
C TYR A 155 -10.02 5.51 11.76
N LYS A 156 -10.66 4.53 12.40
CA LYS A 156 -10.50 3.11 12.04
C LYS A 156 -11.36 2.79 10.82
N ALA A 157 -10.99 3.34 9.68
CA ALA A 157 -11.72 3.25 8.43
C ALA A 157 -10.75 3.08 7.25
N THR A 158 -9.87 2.09 7.34
CA THR A 158 -8.91 1.73 6.29
C THR A 158 -9.62 1.47 4.98
N PHE A 159 -9.05 1.97 3.86
CA PHE A 159 -9.63 1.87 2.51
C PHE A 159 -11.00 2.54 2.34
N LEU A 160 -11.32 3.53 3.15
CA LEU A 160 -12.60 4.24 3.04
C LEU A 160 -12.81 4.85 1.66
N GLY A 161 -11.75 5.45 1.09
CA GLY A 161 -11.81 6.11 -0.22
C GLY A 161 -12.13 5.15 -1.36
N SER A 162 -11.37 4.06 -1.48
CA SER A 162 -11.60 3.03 -2.51
C SER A 162 -12.84 2.19 -2.21
N GLY A 163 -13.12 1.93 -0.94
CA GLY A 163 -14.32 1.23 -0.51
C GLY A 163 -15.60 1.93 -0.98
N ALA A 164 -15.65 3.25 -0.94
CA ALA A 164 -16.80 4.01 -1.41
C ALA A 164 -17.10 3.78 -2.90
N LEU A 165 -16.07 3.56 -3.72
CA LEU A 165 -16.23 3.31 -5.16
C LEU A 165 -16.85 1.94 -5.46
N ILE A 166 -16.77 1.00 -4.55
CA ILE A 166 -17.39 -0.34 -4.71
C ILE A 166 -18.69 -0.49 -3.91
N GLY A 167 -19.15 0.58 -3.27
CA GLY A 167 -20.35 0.56 -2.44
C GLY A 167 -20.14 -0.05 -1.05
N ASP A 168 -18.91 -0.10 -0.58
CA ASP A 168 -18.52 -0.66 0.72
C ASP A 168 -18.18 0.47 1.72
N PHE A 169 -19.19 1.25 2.07
CA PHE A 169 -19.07 2.27 3.11
C PHE A 169 -19.89 1.85 4.33
N ASN A 170 -19.23 1.68 5.47
CA ASN A 170 -19.91 1.33 6.71
C ASN A 170 -20.48 2.58 7.41
N PRO A 171 -21.80 2.75 7.50
CA PRO A 171 -22.40 3.93 8.15
C PRO A 171 -22.00 4.08 9.62
N ALA A 172 -21.63 3.01 10.30
CA ALA A 172 -21.17 3.07 11.69
C ALA A 172 -19.87 3.87 11.85
N TRP A 173 -19.07 4.00 10.81
CA TRP A 173 -17.87 4.85 10.85
C TRP A 173 -18.19 6.31 11.13
N LEU A 174 -19.36 6.79 10.73
CA LEU A 174 -19.76 8.19 10.88
C LEU A 174 -19.76 8.65 12.35
N GLU A 175 -19.97 7.74 13.28
CA GLU A 175 -20.04 8.04 14.71
C GLU A 175 -18.72 7.78 15.44
N GLN A 176 -17.70 7.29 14.75
CA GLN A 176 -16.35 7.16 15.33
C GLN A 176 -15.78 8.54 15.65
N GLN A 177 -15.10 8.64 16.78
CA GLN A 177 -14.40 9.85 17.20
C GLN A 177 -12.90 9.69 16.94
N ASP A 178 -12.26 10.78 16.54
CA ASP A 178 -10.80 10.87 16.54
C ASP A 178 -10.25 11.14 17.96
N ALA A 179 -8.94 11.35 18.06
CA ALA A 179 -8.29 11.63 19.34
C ALA A 179 -8.79 12.91 20.05
N ASP A 180 -9.36 13.85 19.30
CA ASP A 180 -9.89 15.12 19.79
C ASP A 180 -11.41 15.08 20.03
N GLY A 181 -12.04 13.92 19.87
CA GLY A 181 -13.47 13.73 20.04
C GLY A 181 -14.34 14.18 18.85
N ILE A 182 -13.74 14.46 17.71
CA ILE A 182 -14.45 14.86 16.49
C ILE A 182 -14.94 13.59 15.78
N THR A 183 -16.27 13.51 15.55
CA THR A 183 -16.80 12.37 14.79
C THR A 183 -16.48 12.48 13.31
N LEU A 184 -16.45 11.34 12.61
CA LEU A 184 -16.26 11.33 11.17
C LEU A 184 -17.36 12.15 10.46
N ARG A 185 -18.58 12.05 10.92
CA ARG A 185 -19.71 12.88 10.42
C ARG A 185 -19.40 14.37 10.54
N GLN A 186 -18.92 14.82 11.69
CA GLN A 186 -18.53 16.22 11.91
C GLN A 186 -17.38 16.64 10.99
N ALA A 187 -16.37 15.78 10.84
CA ALA A 187 -15.25 16.04 9.94
C ALA A 187 -15.70 16.18 8.48
N MET A 188 -16.62 15.34 8.03
CA MET A 188 -17.21 15.44 6.68
C MET A 188 -18.02 16.72 6.50
N GLN A 189 -18.84 17.09 7.49
CA GLN A 189 -19.59 18.35 7.46
C GLN A 189 -18.66 19.56 7.42
N HIS A 190 -17.63 19.58 8.23
CA HIS A 190 -16.63 20.65 8.22
C HIS A 190 -15.90 20.73 6.88
N ALA A 191 -15.67 19.59 6.24
CA ALA A 191 -15.08 19.49 4.91
C ALA A 191 -16.05 19.91 3.78
N GLY A 192 -17.30 20.20 4.07
CA GLY A 192 -18.32 20.54 3.06
C GLY A 192 -18.80 19.34 2.25
N LEU A 193 -18.59 18.12 2.75
CA LEU A 193 -19.03 16.88 2.09
C LEU A 193 -20.46 16.53 2.51
N CYS A 194 -21.23 15.95 1.59
CA CYS A 194 -22.59 15.49 1.83
C CYS A 194 -22.61 13.97 2.00
N VAL A 195 -22.87 13.50 3.22
CA VAL A 195 -22.93 12.07 3.55
C VAL A 195 -23.97 11.33 2.72
N ASP A 196 -25.10 11.99 2.41
CA ASP A 196 -26.19 11.37 1.63
C ASP A 196 -25.81 11.05 0.19
N ASP A 197 -24.75 11.67 -0.33
CA ASP A 197 -24.24 11.43 -1.69
C ASP A 197 -23.26 10.24 -1.77
N ILE A 198 -22.85 9.67 -0.65
CA ILE A 198 -21.88 8.57 -0.62
C ILE A 198 -22.36 7.32 -1.41
N PRO A 199 -23.61 6.85 -1.26
CA PRO A 199 -24.07 5.67 -2.02
C PRO A 199 -23.99 5.83 -3.54
N ALA A 200 -24.11 7.07 -4.04
CA ALA A 200 -24.01 7.36 -5.48
C ALA A 200 -22.60 7.23 -6.04
N LEU A 201 -21.58 7.08 -5.20
CA LEU A 201 -20.18 6.94 -5.64
C LEU A 201 -19.87 5.55 -6.20
N ARG A 202 -20.71 4.57 -5.95
CA ARG A 202 -20.52 3.22 -6.44
C ARG A 202 -20.38 3.22 -7.96
N ARG A 203 -19.25 2.69 -8.43
CA ARG A 203 -18.96 2.51 -9.86
C ARG A 203 -19.67 1.26 -10.37
N ASP A 204 -20.20 1.34 -11.59
CA ASP A 204 -20.68 0.17 -12.34
C ASP A 204 -19.48 -0.55 -12.96
N PRO A 205 -19.14 -1.78 -12.53
CA PRO A 205 -17.97 -2.49 -13.06
C PRO A 205 -18.03 -2.73 -14.56
N ALA A 206 -19.23 -2.81 -15.16
CA ALA A 206 -19.41 -2.99 -16.59
C ALA A 206 -18.90 -1.81 -17.42
N ARG A 207 -18.71 -0.65 -16.80
CA ARG A 207 -18.21 0.57 -17.46
C ARG A 207 -16.69 0.68 -17.46
N TYR A 208 -15.98 -0.29 -16.86
CA TYR A 208 -14.53 -0.26 -16.68
C TYR A 208 -13.86 -1.47 -17.32
N LEU A 209 -12.66 -1.25 -17.86
CA LEU A 209 -11.78 -2.32 -18.36
C LEU A 209 -11.16 -3.09 -17.20
N GLY A 210 -10.83 -2.39 -16.15
CA GLY A 210 -10.16 -2.89 -14.97
C GLY A 210 -9.51 -1.77 -14.19
N PHE A 211 -8.74 -2.14 -13.15
CA PHE A 211 -8.02 -1.21 -12.28
C PHE A 211 -6.52 -1.53 -12.28
N VAL A 212 -5.70 -0.51 -12.40
CA VAL A 212 -4.26 -0.62 -12.20
C VAL A 212 -3.79 0.40 -11.18
N GLU A 213 -2.83 0.01 -10.36
CA GLU A 213 -2.22 0.89 -9.35
C GLU A 213 -0.70 0.81 -9.45
N VAL A 214 -0.06 1.97 -9.57
CA VAL A 214 1.39 2.12 -9.40
C VAL A 214 1.64 2.52 -7.96
N HIS A 215 2.62 1.92 -7.31
CA HIS A 215 2.93 2.21 -5.92
C HIS A 215 4.42 2.02 -5.64
N ILE A 216 4.97 2.78 -4.71
CA ILE A 216 6.32 2.49 -4.22
C ILE A 216 6.31 1.13 -3.50
N GLU A 217 7.39 0.36 -3.63
CA GLU A 217 7.43 -1.04 -3.12
C GLU A 217 7.19 -1.12 -1.61
N GLN A 218 7.66 -0.15 -0.85
CA GLN A 218 7.64 -0.16 0.62
C GLN A 218 8.46 -1.30 1.24
N GLY A 219 9.46 -1.78 0.53
CA GLY A 219 10.32 -2.87 0.95
C GLY A 219 11.66 -2.85 0.22
N PRO A 220 12.62 -3.71 0.61
CA PRO A 220 14.00 -3.65 0.16
C PRO A 220 14.30 -4.46 -1.10
N VAL A 221 13.37 -5.26 -1.62
CA VAL A 221 13.66 -6.29 -2.63
C VAL A 221 14.18 -5.68 -3.92
N LEU A 222 13.50 -4.67 -4.46
CA LEU A 222 13.92 -4.03 -5.72
C LEU A 222 15.26 -3.29 -5.56
N SER A 223 15.50 -2.67 -4.40
CA SER A 223 16.78 -2.04 -4.09
C SER A 223 17.91 -3.06 -4.05
N GLU A 224 17.72 -4.19 -3.39
CA GLU A 224 18.73 -5.27 -3.30
C GLU A 224 19.01 -5.92 -4.66
N LEU A 225 18.00 -6.06 -5.51
CA LEU A 225 18.12 -6.61 -6.85
C LEU A 225 18.60 -5.58 -7.90
N ASP A 226 18.74 -4.32 -7.51
CA ASP A 226 19.02 -3.20 -8.43
C ASP A 226 18.05 -3.16 -9.63
N MET A 227 16.76 -3.32 -9.34
CA MET A 227 15.69 -3.26 -10.33
C MET A 227 14.77 -2.08 -10.06
N PRO A 228 14.47 -1.22 -11.06
CA PRO A 228 13.63 -0.04 -10.85
C PRO A 228 12.14 -0.35 -10.70
N LEU A 229 11.68 -1.44 -11.29
CA LEU A 229 10.27 -1.81 -11.34
C LEU A 229 10.06 -3.28 -10.96
N GLY A 230 8.94 -3.57 -10.34
CA GLY A 230 8.49 -4.92 -10.02
C GLY A 230 7.02 -5.12 -10.38
N VAL A 231 6.69 -6.31 -10.88
CA VAL A 231 5.31 -6.67 -11.24
C VAL A 231 4.69 -7.45 -10.07
N VAL A 232 3.61 -6.92 -9.53
CA VAL A 232 2.95 -7.53 -8.38
C VAL A 232 2.09 -8.70 -8.82
N THR A 233 2.30 -9.86 -8.19
CA THR A 233 1.56 -11.09 -8.50
C THR A 233 0.31 -11.24 -7.64
N SER A 234 0.35 -10.73 -6.42
CA SER A 234 -0.77 -10.76 -5.48
C SER A 234 -0.54 -9.76 -4.35
N ILE A 235 -1.63 -9.20 -3.83
CA ILE A 235 -1.60 -8.50 -2.54
C ILE A 235 -1.89 -9.54 -1.47
N ASN A 236 -1.03 -9.63 -0.44
CA ASN A 236 -1.14 -10.66 0.57
C ASN A 236 -2.48 -10.61 1.31
N GLY A 237 -3.06 -11.80 1.53
CA GLY A 237 -4.07 -11.99 2.56
C GLY A 237 -3.42 -11.97 3.93
N SER A 238 -4.15 -11.52 4.94
CA SER A 238 -3.66 -11.39 6.30
C SER A 238 -4.68 -11.87 7.31
N VAL A 239 -4.18 -12.28 8.48
CA VAL A 239 -4.99 -12.56 9.66
C VAL A 239 -4.23 -12.10 10.89
N ARG A 240 -4.92 -11.45 11.80
CA ARG A 240 -4.36 -10.95 13.06
C ARG A 240 -5.07 -11.56 14.24
N TYR A 241 -4.27 -11.84 15.27
CA TYR A 241 -4.75 -12.33 16.56
C TYR A 241 -4.15 -11.52 17.70
N VAL A 242 -4.90 -11.40 18.78
CA VAL A 242 -4.42 -10.97 20.09
C VAL A 242 -4.64 -12.12 21.05
N GLY A 243 -3.63 -12.46 21.82
CA GLY A 243 -3.69 -13.58 22.73
C GLY A 243 -3.06 -13.32 24.08
N GLU A 244 -3.34 -14.24 25.00
CA GLU A 244 -2.73 -14.27 26.32
C GLU A 244 -2.45 -15.71 26.69
N VAL A 245 -1.22 -15.99 27.12
CA VAL A 245 -0.88 -17.24 27.79
C VAL A 245 -0.97 -17.03 29.29
N ILE A 246 -1.60 -17.97 29.97
CA ILE A 246 -1.85 -17.96 31.42
C ILE A 246 -1.12 -19.15 32.01
N GLY A 247 -0.14 -18.87 32.86
CA GLY A 247 0.62 -19.83 33.63
C GLY A 247 0.40 -19.62 35.13
N MET A 248 1.47 -19.65 35.91
CA MET A 248 1.43 -19.43 37.33
C MET A 248 2.65 -18.60 37.77
N ALA A 249 2.39 -17.44 38.34
CA ALA A 249 3.43 -16.64 38.97
C ALA A 249 3.98 -17.35 40.21
N SER A 250 5.31 -17.39 40.33
CA SER A 250 5.98 -18.05 41.45
C SER A 250 7.37 -17.45 41.67
N HIS A 251 7.99 -17.78 42.78
CA HIS A 251 9.29 -17.24 43.14
C HIS A 251 10.38 -17.71 42.18
N ALA A 252 11.12 -16.78 41.58
CA ALA A 252 12.13 -17.09 40.57
C ALA A 252 13.31 -17.91 41.11
N GLY A 253 13.64 -17.78 42.40
CA GLY A 253 14.75 -18.49 43.01
C GLY A 253 14.38 -19.85 43.61
N THR A 254 13.14 -20.02 44.10
CA THR A 254 12.73 -21.24 44.82
C THR A 254 11.86 -22.19 43.99
N THR A 255 11.39 -21.79 42.83
CA THR A 255 10.62 -22.67 41.92
C THR A 255 11.55 -23.46 41.05
N PRO A 256 11.65 -24.79 41.20
CA PRO A 256 12.46 -25.62 40.32
C PRO A 256 12.07 -25.49 38.85
N MET A 257 13.05 -25.60 37.94
CA MET A 257 12.82 -25.38 36.50
C MET A 257 11.74 -26.31 35.92
N ASP A 258 11.66 -27.55 36.37
CA ASP A 258 10.72 -28.56 35.90
C ASP A 258 9.29 -28.36 36.48
N ARG A 259 9.09 -27.42 37.39
CA ARG A 259 7.80 -27.13 38.02
C ARG A 259 7.24 -25.77 37.62
N ARG A 260 7.94 -25.04 36.75
CA ARG A 260 7.50 -23.71 36.32
C ARG A 260 6.36 -23.82 35.31
N ARG A 261 5.40 -22.90 35.49
CA ARG A 261 4.35 -22.62 34.47
C ARG A 261 4.54 -21.20 33.96
N ASP A 262 5.64 -21.01 33.26
CA ASP A 262 6.09 -19.71 32.77
C ASP A 262 5.38 -19.34 31.46
N ALA A 263 4.49 -18.33 31.57
CA ALA A 263 3.73 -17.86 30.41
C ALA A 263 4.61 -17.18 29.36
N ALA A 264 5.64 -16.47 29.77
CA ALA A 264 6.52 -15.76 28.83
C ALA A 264 7.42 -16.76 28.05
N ALA A 265 7.90 -17.82 28.70
CA ALA A 265 8.67 -18.86 28.04
C ALA A 265 7.84 -19.57 26.95
N ALA A 266 6.55 -19.79 27.21
CA ALA A 266 5.63 -20.35 26.22
C ALA A 266 5.46 -19.43 25.01
N VAL A 267 5.27 -18.14 25.21
CA VAL A 267 5.13 -17.16 24.12
C VAL A 267 6.46 -17.00 23.36
N ALA A 268 7.59 -17.03 24.05
CA ALA A 268 8.92 -16.99 23.41
C ALA A 268 9.12 -18.17 22.45
N GLU A 269 8.70 -19.36 22.84
CA GLU A 269 8.74 -20.56 22.00
C GLU A 269 7.82 -20.41 20.77
N LEU A 270 6.63 -19.87 20.96
CA LEU A 270 5.71 -19.57 19.87
C LEU A 270 6.29 -18.54 18.89
N LEU A 271 6.90 -17.47 19.40
CA LEU A 271 7.52 -16.42 18.58
C LEU A 271 8.59 -17.01 17.64
N LEU A 272 9.46 -17.84 18.17
CA LEU A 272 10.50 -18.49 17.38
C LEU A 272 9.93 -19.46 16.34
N TYR A 273 8.86 -20.16 16.69
CA TYR A 273 8.16 -21.03 15.74
C TYR A 273 7.54 -20.23 14.59
N VAL A 274 6.84 -19.13 14.88
CA VAL A 274 6.23 -18.26 13.86
C VAL A 274 7.27 -17.82 12.84
N GLU A 275 8.44 -17.38 13.30
CA GLU A 275 9.55 -16.96 12.44
C GLU A 275 10.02 -18.09 11.52
N ARG A 276 10.29 -19.26 12.09
CA ARG A 276 10.75 -20.42 11.30
C ARG A 276 9.68 -20.91 10.33
N ARG A 277 8.44 -21.02 10.80
CA ARG A 277 7.34 -21.55 9.98
C ARG A 277 7.01 -20.64 8.80
N ALA A 278 6.93 -19.34 9.01
CA ALA A 278 6.68 -18.39 7.92
C ALA A 278 7.81 -18.42 6.88
N ALA A 279 9.06 -18.49 7.34
CA ALA A 279 10.22 -18.55 6.46
C ALA A 279 10.23 -19.78 5.54
N GLN A 280 9.64 -20.90 5.96
CA GLN A 280 9.57 -22.13 5.15
C GLN A 280 8.80 -21.94 3.83
N ASP A 281 7.83 -21.04 3.78
CA ASP A 281 7.03 -20.77 2.58
C ASP A 281 7.80 -19.94 1.55
N GLY A 282 8.80 -19.18 1.97
CA GLY A 282 9.58 -18.28 1.12
C GLY A 282 8.92 -16.94 0.83
N ASP A 283 7.60 -16.87 0.83
CA ASP A 283 6.82 -15.66 0.52
C ASP A 283 5.72 -15.35 1.57
N SER A 284 5.61 -16.15 2.61
CA SER A 284 4.81 -15.82 3.79
C SER A 284 5.63 -14.99 4.78
N VAL A 285 4.94 -14.16 5.56
CA VAL A 285 5.52 -13.45 6.69
C VAL A 285 4.70 -13.65 7.95
N GLY A 286 5.36 -13.69 9.10
CA GLY A 286 4.71 -13.85 10.38
C GLY A 286 5.43 -13.05 11.45
N THR A 287 4.66 -12.34 12.27
CA THR A 287 5.21 -11.42 13.26
C THR A 287 4.45 -11.54 14.59
N VAL A 288 5.20 -11.63 15.68
CA VAL A 288 4.70 -11.37 17.03
C VAL A 288 5.14 -9.96 17.40
N GLY A 289 4.27 -8.99 17.13
CA GLY A 289 4.59 -7.56 17.26
C GLY A 289 4.38 -7.01 18.67
N LEU A 290 3.56 -7.68 19.48
CA LEU A 290 3.32 -7.33 20.87
C LEU A 290 3.70 -8.51 21.75
N LEU A 291 4.50 -8.23 22.77
CA LEU A 291 4.98 -9.19 23.77
C LEU A 291 5.05 -8.46 25.11
N GLU A 292 4.18 -8.80 26.04
CA GLU A 292 4.06 -8.09 27.31
C GLU A 292 3.82 -9.04 28.47
N VAL A 293 4.56 -8.85 29.56
CA VAL A 293 4.31 -9.51 30.85
C VAL A 293 3.63 -8.50 31.78
N PRO A 294 2.29 -8.58 31.97
CA PRO A 294 1.58 -7.62 32.83
C PRO A 294 2.05 -7.74 34.27
N GLY A 295 2.39 -6.62 34.88
CA GLY A 295 2.86 -6.61 36.27
C GLY A 295 4.13 -7.40 36.53
N GLY A 296 4.98 -7.56 35.49
CA GLY A 296 6.21 -8.33 35.58
C GLY A 296 7.17 -7.83 36.66
N SER A 297 7.89 -8.77 37.27
CA SER A 297 8.92 -8.50 38.27
C SER A 297 10.15 -9.37 38.01
N ILE A 298 11.32 -8.82 38.29
CA ILE A 298 12.60 -9.49 37.98
C ILE A 298 12.75 -10.83 38.72
N ASN A 299 12.11 -11.01 39.85
CA ASN A 299 12.22 -12.20 40.68
C ASN A 299 10.95 -13.05 40.77
N VAL A 300 10.06 -12.89 39.78
CA VAL A 300 8.80 -13.64 39.69
C VAL A 300 8.70 -14.32 38.34
N VAL A 301 8.44 -15.62 38.29
CA VAL A 301 8.13 -16.36 37.10
C VAL A 301 6.85 -15.77 36.49
N PRO A 302 6.85 -15.38 35.18
CA PRO A 302 5.67 -14.76 34.56
C PRO A 302 4.43 -15.64 34.59
N GLY A 303 3.37 -15.16 35.23
CA GLY A 303 2.07 -15.84 35.30
C GLY A 303 1.17 -15.54 34.13
N ARG A 304 1.43 -14.46 33.41
CA ARG A 304 0.72 -14.07 32.19
C ARG A 304 1.66 -13.46 31.15
N CYS A 305 1.36 -13.69 29.91
CA CYS A 305 2.05 -13.03 28.80
C CYS A 305 1.05 -12.74 27.68
N ARG A 306 0.92 -11.46 27.32
CA ARG A 306 0.11 -11.02 26.20
C ARG A 306 0.95 -10.96 24.94
N PHE A 307 0.35 -11.29 23.81
CA PHE A 307 1.03 -11.27 22.51
C PHE A 307 0.06 -10.98 21.39
N SER A 308 0.62 -10.58 20.24
CA SER A 308 -0.12 -10.45 18.99
C SER A 308 0.48 -11.35 17.92
N LEU A 309 -0.34 -11.70 16.94
CA LEU A 309 0.08 -12.39 15.72
C LEU A 309 -0.39 -11.59 14.52
N ASP A 310 0.51 -11.38 13.55
CA ASP A 310 0.22 -10.87 12.23
C ASP A 310 0.79 -11.86 11.21
N LEU A 311 -0.09 -12.58 10.51
CA LEU A 311 0.27 -13.64 9.56
C LEU A 311 -0.23 -13.26 8.18
N ARG A 312 0.67 -13.29 7.18
CA ARG A 312 0.34 -12.88 5.81
C ARG A 312 0.92 -13.86 4.80
N ALA A 313 0.17 -14.08 3.71
CA ALA A 313 0.61 -14.90 2.58
C ALA A 313 -0.04 -14.42 1.28
N PRO A 314 0.57 -14.72 0.11
CA PRO A 314 0.04 -14.28 -1.19
C PRO A 314 -1.33 -14.86 -1.55
N GLY A 315 -1.70 -16.02 -0.99
CA GLY A 315 -2.97 -16.68 -1.21
C GLY A 315 -3.71 -16.95 0.09
N ASN A 316 -5.04 -16.98 0.03
CA ASN A 316 -5.87 -17.25 1.21
C ASN A 316 -5.63 -18.66 1.78
N ALA A 317 -5.51 -19.68 0.93
CA ALA A 317 -5.24 -21.05 1.37
C ALA A 317 -3.88 -21.18 2.06
N GLN A 318 -2.86 -20.51 1.54
CA GLN A 318 -1.52 -20.48 2.14
C GLN A 318 -1.53 -19.75 3.49
N ARG A 319 -2.22 -18.62 3.57
CA ARG A 319 -2.41 -17.88 4.83
C ARG A 319 -3.10 -18.75 5.88
N ASP A 320 -4.16 -19.47 5.48
CA ASP A 320 -4.92 -20.32 6.38
C ASP A 320 -4.10 -21.50 6.89
N ARG A 321 -3.28 -22.13 6.03
CA ARG A 321 -2.35 -23.18 6.44
C ARG A 321 -1.31 -22.65 7.45
N LEU A 322 -0.76 -21.48 7.19
CA LEU A 322 0.18 -20.83 8.12
C LEU A 322 -0.49 -20.60 9.49
N ALA A 323 -1.70 -20.05 9.50
CA ALA A 323 -2.44 -19.81 10.73
C ALA A 323 -2.76 -21.11 11.47
N GLU A 324 -3.22 -22.14 10.78
CA GLU A 324 -3.52 -23.45 11.35
C GLU A 324 -2.30 -24.07 12.03
N ASP A 325 -1.13 -24.01 11.36
CA ASP A 325 0.10 -24.54 11.92
C ASP A 325 0.56 -23.77 13.16
N VAL A 326 0.43 -22.44 13.14
CA VAL A 326 0.77 -21.58 14.29
C VAL A 326 -0.14 -21.87 15.48
N LEU A 327 -1.45 -22.00 15.25
CA LEU A 327 -2.42 -22.29 16.30
C LEU A 327 -2.23 -23.70 16.87
N ALA A 328 -1.93 -24.68 16.04
CA ALA A 328 -1.62 -26.05 16.48
C ALA A 328 -0.36 -26.08 17.35
N GLU A 329 0.67 -25.33 16.98
CA GLU A 329 1.89 -25.22 17.76
C GLU A 329 1.63 -24.52 19.11
N LEU A 330 0.86 -23.43 19.15
CA LEU A 330 0.45 -22.78 20.38
C LEU A 330 -0.23 -23.77 21.32
N GLN A 331 -1.14 -24.57 20.83
CA GLN A 331 -1.83 -25.59 21.60
C GLN A 331 -0.83 -26.63 22.15
N SER A 332 0.08 -27.10 21.31
CA SER A 332 1.13 -28.06 21.70
C SER A 332 2.08 -27.49 22.76
N ILE A 333 2.53 -26.25 22.58
CA ILE A 333 3.39 -25.57 23.56
C ILE A 333 2.70 -25.45 24.92
N CYS A 334 1.44 -25.02 24.92
CA CYS A 334 0.68 -24.85 26.15
C CYS A 334 0.42 -26.18 26.88
N ALA A 335 0.15 -27.24 26.13
CA ALA A 335 0.00 -28.59 26.70
C ALA A 335 1.29 -29.10 27.36
N ARG A 336 2.43 -28.98 26.67
CA ARG A 336 3.74 -29.42 27.19
C ARG A 336 4.18 -28.63 28.44
N ARG A 337 3.86 -27.32 28.48
CA ARG A 337 4.27 -26.42 29.55
C ARG A 337 3.24 -26.30 30.66
N HIS A 338 2.11 -27.01 30.56
CA HIS A 338 1.01 -26.95 31.52
C HIS A 338 0.48 -25.54 31.76
N VAL A 339 0.36 -24.77 30.68
CA VAL A 339 -0.22 -23.44 30.69
C VAL A 339 -1.46 -23.41 29.79
N HIS A 340 -2.24 -22.36 29.91
CA HIS A 340 -3.47 -22.17 29.12
C HIS A 340 -3.32 -20.95 28.22
N TYR A 341 -4.16 -20.83 27.20
CA TYR A 341 -4.17 -19.65 26.34
C TYR A 341 -5.59 -19.21 26.03
N ARG A 342 -5.71 -17.93 25.72
CA ARG A 342 -6.86 -17.32 25.07
C ARG A 342 -6.38 -16.67 23.78
N LEU A 343 -7.21 -16.70 22.74
CA LEU A 343 -6.86 -16.15 21.46
C LEU A 343 -8.12 -15.57 20.80
N GLU A 344 -8.00 -14.35 20.27
CA GLU A 344 -9.07 -13.66 19.57
C GLU A 344 -8.55 -13.24 18.18
N GLU A 345 -9.29 -13.60 17.14
CA GLU A 345 -9.05 -13.09 15.80
C GLU A 345 -9.58 -11.66 15.72
N THR A 346 -8.70 -10.69 15.45
CA THR A 346 -9.05 -9.26 15.44
C THR A 346 -9.23 -8.72 14.03
N MET A 347 -8.65 -9.35 13.02
CA MET A 347 -8.76 -8.93 11.64
C MET A 347 -8.49 -10.10 10.70
N ARG A 348 -9.22 -10.14 9.59
CA ARG A 348 -8.98 -11.06 8.48
C ARG A 348 -9.21 -10.32 7.17
N ALA A 349 -8.23 -10.32 6.28
CA ALA A 349 -8.32 -9.72 4.97
C ALA A 349 -7.99 -10.77 3.90
N ALA A 350 -8.82 -10.85 2.87
CA ALA A 350 -8.60 -11.74 1.75
C ALA A 350 -7.41 -11.26 0.91
N ALA A 351 -6.66 -12.21 0.35
CA ALA A 351 -5.65 -11.93 -0.66
C ALA A 351 -6.31 -11.39 -1.94
N ALA A 352 -5.58 -10.57 -2.68
CA ALA A 352 -6.01 -10.05 -3.97
C ALA A 352 -4.99 -10.45 -5.06
N PRO A 353 -5.12 -11.66 -5.62
CA PRO A 353 -4.28 -12.08 -6.74
C PRO A 353 -4.47 -11.16 -7.94
N SER A 354 -3.40 -10.85 -8.65
CA SER A 354 -3.46 -10.09 -9.88
C SER A 354 -4.23 -10.85 -10.94
N ALA A 355 -5.07 -10.15 -11.71
CA ALA A 355 -5.71 -10.75 -12.88
C ALA A 355 -4.64 -11.11 -13.92
N PRO A 356 -4.60 -12.34 -14.45
CA PRO A 356 -3.50 -12.80 -15.31
C PRO A 356 -3.26 -11.90 -16.53
N ALA A 357 -4.31 -11.46 -17.21
CA ALA A 357 -4.18 -10.57 -18.37
C ALA A 357 -3.58 -9.20 -18.01
N TRP A 358 -3.91 -8.65 -16.84
CA TRP A 358 -3.39 -7.37 -16.37
C TRP A 358 -1.96 -7.48 -15.88
N GLN A 359 -1.62 -8.55 -15.19
CA GLN A 359 -0.25 -8.84 -14.81
C GLN A 359 0.64 -8.97 -16.06
N GLN A 360 0.19 -9.68 -17.09
CA GLN A 360 0.92 -9.81 -18.34
C GLN A 360 1.12 -8.48 -19.05
N ARG A 361 0.17 -7.56 -19.00
CA ARG A 361 0.33 -6.21 -19.58
C ARG A 361 1.44 -5.44 -18.88
N TRP A 362 1.53 -5.52 -17.56
CA TRP A 362 2.65 -4.94 -16.81
C TRP A 362 3.99 -5.61 -17.15
N GLU A 363 4.00 -6.94 -17.26
CA GLU A 363 5.21 -7.67 -17.67
C GLU A 363 5.72 -7.25 -19.04
N ARG A 364 4.82 -7.13 -20.00
CA ARG A 364 5.15 -6.64 -21.35
C ARG A 364 5.63 -5.20 -21.34
N ALA A 365 5.02 -4.35 -20.53
CA ALA A 365 5.42 -2.95 -20.40
C ALA A 365 6.85 -2.83 -19.85
N VAL A 366 7.18 -3.57 -18.81
CA VAL A 366 8.52 -3.59 -18.24
C VAL A 366 9.54 -4.15 -19.23
N ALA A 367 9.23 -5.26 -19.91
CA ALA A 367 10.10 -5.85 -20.94
C ALA A 367 10.35 -4.92 -22.11
N ALA A 368 9.34 -4.14 -22.53
CA ALA A 368 9.46 -3.17 -23.62
C ALA A 368 10.42 -2.03 -23.31
N LEU A 369 10.68 -1.76 -22.03
CA LEU A 369 11.70 -0.79 -21.58
C LEU A 369 13.12 -1.38 -21.56
N GLY A 370 13.28 -2.64 -21.94
CA GLY A 370 14.56 -3.34 -21.87
C GLY A 370 14.97 -3.75 -20.45
N LEU A 371 14.01 -3.81 -19.54
CA LEU A 371 14.24 -4.17 -18.15
C LEU A 371 13.92 -5.64 -17.88
N PRO A 372 14.61 -6.28 -16.93
CA PRO A 372 14.20 -7.59 -16.45
C PRO A 372 12.82 -7.54 -15.80
N VAL A 373 12.02 -8.57 -16.02
CA VAL A 373 10.71 -8.71 -15.38
C VAL A 373 10.87 -9.45 -14.07
N HIS A 374 10.68 -8.76 -12.95
CA HIS A 374 10.67 -9.34 -11.62
C HIS A 374 9.24 -9.39 -11.09
N ARG A 375 8.80 -10.59 -10.71
CA ARG A 375 7.47 -10.85 -10.12
C ARG A 375 7.61 -10.98 -8.62
N MET A 376 6.72 -10.33 -7.89
CA MET A 376 6.77 -10.32 -6.42
C MET A 376 5.38 -10.09 -5.83
N PRO A 377 5.09 -10.64 -4.64
CA PRO A 377 3.87 -10.30 -3.92
C PRO A 377 4.01 -8.95 -3.24
N SER A 378 2.89 -8.35 -2.86
CA SER A 378 2.84 -7.22 -1.94
C SER A 378 2.54 -7.70 -0.52
N GLY A 379 3.44 -7.40 0.42
CA GLY A 379 3.20 -7.61 1.85
C GLY A 379 2.27 -6.58 2.47
N ALA A 380 2.17 -5.40 1.87
CA ALA A 380 1.29 -4.31 2.31
C ALA A 380 -0.06 -4.38 1.59
N GLY A 381 -1.12 -3.93 2.28
CA GLY A 381 -2.43 -3.72 1.66
C GLY A 381 -2.45 -2.47 0.78
N HIS A 382 -3.33 -2.46 -0.21
CA HIS A 382 -3.50 -1.35 -1.16
C HIS A 382 -4.96 -1.18 -1.54
N ASP A 383 -5.30 -0.01 -2.08
CA ASP A 383 -6.65 0.26 -2.59
C ASP A 383 -7.10 -0.75 -3.65
N ALA A 384 -6.16 -1.31 -4.40
CA ALA A 384 -6.44 -2.38 -5.37
C ALA A 384 -7.15 -3.59 -4.76
N MET A 385 -7.01 -3.85 -3.46
CA MET A 385 -7.75 -4.92 -2.75
C MET A 385 -9.26 -4.69 -2.79
N LYS A 386 -9.70 -3.44 -2.73
CA LYS A 386 -11.11 -3.09 -2.82
C LYS A 386 -11.62 -3.22 -4.24
N LEU A 387 -10.91 -2.67 -5.20
CA LEU A 387 -11.31 -2.76 -6.60
C LEU A 387 -11.30 -4.21 -7.10
N HIS A 388 -10.43 -5.06 -6.55
CA HIS A 388 -10.36 -6.49 -6.84
C HIS A 388 -11.70 -7.21 -6.60
N GLU A 389 -12.50 -6.74 -5.65
CA GLU A 389 -13.80 -7.36 -5.33
C GLU A 389 -14.80 -7.22 -6.48
N VAL A 390 -14.62 -6.27 -7.39
CA VAL A 390 -15.61 -5.95 -8.44
C VAL A 390 -15.04 -5.92 -9.86
N MET A 391 -13.71 -5.84 -10.04
CA MET A 391 -13.09 -5.81 -11.37
C MET A 391 -11.69 -6.41 -11.36
N PRO A 392 -11.15 -6.81 -12.55
CA PRO A 392 -9.77 -7.29 -12.63
C PRO A 392 -8.80 -6.15 -12.29
N GLN A 393 -7.68 -6.50 -11.66
CA GLN A 393 -6.66 -5.54 -11.24
C GLN A 393 -5.25 -6.12 -11.31
N ALA A 394 -4.26 -5.26 -11.41
CA ALA A 394 -2.86 -5.56 -11.16
C ALA A 394 -2.09 -4.30 -10.79
N MET A 395 -0.96 -4.47 -10.11
CA MET A 395 -0.12 -3.39 -9.62
C MET A 395 1.30 -3.46 -10.19
N LEU A 396 1.93 -2.28 -10.27
CA LEU A 396 3.36 -2.11 -10.55
C LEU A 396 4.03 -1.45 -9.35
N PHE A 397 5.12 -2.05 -8.87
CA PHE A 397 5.97 -1.46 -7.85
C PHE A 397 7.12 -0.67 -8.45
N VAL A 398 7.45 0.43 -7.78
CA VAL A 398 8.60 1.29 -8.06
C VAL A 398 9.57 1.18 -6.89
N ARG A 399 10.85 1.06 -7.21
CA ARG A 399 11.93 0.93 -6.22
C ARG A 399 11.99 2.13 -5.29
N GLY A 400 12.09 1.85 -3.98
CA GLY A 400 12.42 2.84 -2.97
C GLY A 400 13.93 2.92 -2.72
N GLN A 401 14.42 4.13 -2.44
CA GLN A 401 15.78 4.36 -1.94
C GLN A 401 15.87 4.03 -0.43
N ASN A 402 17.07 4.17 0.14
CA ASN A 402 17.31 3.91 1.57
C ASN A 402 16.85 2.49 1.98
N SER A 403 17.25 1.50 1.20
CA SER A 403 16.87 0.08 1.39
C SER A 403 15.36 -0.15 1.35
N GLY A 404 14.63 0.70 0.64
CA GLY A 404 13.19 0.58 0.47
C GLY A 404 12.38 0.91 1.72
N ILE A 405 12.94 1.66 2.67
CA ILE A 405 12.22 2.05 3.89
C ILE A 405 10.93 2.79 3.55
N SER A 406 9.86 2.51 4.28
CA SER A 406 8.56 3.16 4.15
C SER A 406 7.93 3.43 5.51
N HIS A 407 6.84 4.21 5.54
CA HIS A 407 6.24 4.72 6.78
C HIS A 407 7.29 5.44 7.65
N ASN A 408 8.17 6.17 6.97
CA ASN A 408 9.33 6.82 7.53
C ASN A 408 9.70 8.01 6.65
N PRO A 409 10.16 9.14 7.20
CA PRO A 409 10.56 10.31 6.41
C PRO A 409 11.75 10.06 5.47
N LEU A 410 12.51 8.99 5.65
CA LEU A 410 13.58 8.58 4.75
C LEU A 410 13.09 7.85 3.48
N GLU A 411 11.79 7.57 3.37
CA GLU A 411 11.21 7.02 2.15
C GLU A 411 11.50 7.95 0.98
N SER A 412 12.03 7.41 -0.10
CA SER A 412 12.38 8.18 -1.29
C SER A 412 12.40 7.29 -2.54
N THR A 413 12.30 7.92 -3.68
CA THR A 413 12.55 7.32 -5.00
C THR A 413 13.19 8.35 -5.90
N THR A 414 13.62 7.96 -7.10
CA THR A 414 14.32 8.84 -8.03
C THR A 414 13.41 9.30 -9.17
N ALA A 415 13.73 10.46 -9.76
CA ALA A 415 13.06 10.92 -10.97
C ALA A 415 13.25 9.93 -12.14
N ASP A 416 14.40 9.27 -12.23
CA ASP A 416 14.67 8.24 -13.24
C ASP A 416 13.73 7.04 -13.09
N ASP A 417 13.55 6.52 -11.87
CA ASP A 417 12.64 5.41 -11.60
C ASP A 417 11.17 5.81 -11.81
N MET A 418 10.80 7.04 -11.46
CA MET A 418 9.47 7.58 -11.74
C MET A 418 9.21 7.74 -13.24
N GLN A 419 10.22 8.15 -14.02
CA GLN A 419 10.14 8.19 -15.47
C GLN A 419 9.84 6.81 -16.06
N LEU A 420 10.56 5.79 -15.60
CA LEU A 420 10.32 4.41 -16.03
C LEU A 420 8.91 3.93 -15.68
N ALA A 421 8.39 4.32 -14.53
CA ALA A 421 7.01 4.01 -14.15
C ALA A 421 6.00 4.68 -15.09
N VAL A 422 6.20 5.95 -15.45
CA VAL A 422 5.37 6.64 -16.45
C VAL A 422 5.44 5.94 -17.81
N ASP A 423 6.64 5.57 -18.24
CA ASP A 423 6.84 4.88 -19.51
C ASP A 423 6.16 3.51 -19.54
N ALA A 424 6.25 2.76 -18.43
CA ALA A 424 5.56 1.47 -18.28
C ALA A 424 4.04 1.64 -18.32
N PHE A 425 3.51 2.63 -17.61
CA PHE A 425 2.08 2.94 -17.63
C PHE A 425 1.60 3.32 -19.04
N THR A 426 2.35 4.14 -19.74
CA THR A 426 2.08 4.51 -21.13
C THR A 426 2.06 3.29 -22.04
N HIS A 427 2.97 2.34 -21.84
CA HIS A 427 2.96 1.07 -22.56
C HIS A 427 1.69 0.25 -22.33
N VAL A 428 1.19 0.21 -21.10
CA VAL A 428 -0.09 -0.47 -20.79
C VAL A 428 -1.24 0.21 -21.55
N LEU A 429 -1.28 1.54 -21.59
CA LEU A 429 -2.28 2.29 -22.35
C LEU A 429 -2.23 1.93 -23.84
N ASN A 430 -1.04 1.86 -24.43
CA ASN A 430 -0.86 1.51 -25.83
C ASN A 430 -1.25 0.06 -26.13
N GLN A 431 -0.95 -0.89 -25.26
CA GLN A 431 -1.41 -2.27 -25.40
C GLN A 431 -2.93 -2.35 -25.42
N LEU A 432 -3.60 -1.68 -24.48
CA LEU A 432 -5.07 -1.64 -24.42
C LEU A 432 -5.67 -0.97 -25.67
N ALA A 433 -5.04 0.05 -26.20
CA ALA A 433 -5.50 0.72 -27.42
C ALA A 433 -5.40 -0.19 -28.65
N HIS A 434 -4.40 -1.07 -28.72
CA HIS A 434 -4.26 -2.05 -29.80
C HIS A 434 -5.23 -3.22 -29.69
N GLU A 435 -5.67 -3.54 -28.47
CA GLU A 435 -6.66 -4.61 -28.22
C GLU A 435 -8.11 -4.16 -28.47
N ALA A 436 -8.34 -2.88 -28.57
CA ALA A 436 -9.68 -2.29 -28.71
C ALA A 436 -10.24 -2.36 -30.14
#